data_f3b4c1e502372bd64dafb4fc8e3e62b0
#
_entry.id   f3b4c1e502372bd64dafb4fc8e3e62b0
#
_cell.length_a   1.000
_cell.length_b   1.000
_cell.length_c   1.000
_cell.angle_alpha   90.00
_cell.angle_beta   90.00
_cell.angle_gamma   90.00
#
_symmetry.space_group_name_H-M   'P 1'
#
loop_
_entity.id
_entity.type
_entity.pdbx_description
1 polymer ?
#
loop_
_entity_poly.entity_id
_entity_poly.type
_entity_poly.pdbx_seq_one_letter_code
_entity_poly.pdbx_strand_id
1 'polypeptide(L)'
;MTTSGSFTKKYDGMEMTAIDGKAICGMTDRANGGKPRYYMNAQKSGGTISVRSREVGEKKNELSELPGFISSLSIEGNVITIDAIGTQKAVIDMILKKKAHYLLPVKSNQETLLESIRAESERKRSDGSFGSLPYCSLVKKGHGRIKTYECHTLVDTSFLLECLPKGSSFNTIGSIASSTRQPPRRPAENEKRQTGRRCTT
;
A
#
# COMPACT_ATOMS: atom_id res chain seq x y z
N MET A 1 -23.61 -7.75 19.11
CA MET A 1 -22.67 -8.85 18.78
C MET A 1 -21.92 -8.41 17.54
N THR A 2 -20.66 -8.13 17.71
CA THR A 2 -19.79 -7.46 16.74
C THR A 2 -19.19 -8.50 15.80
N THR A 3 -19.59 -8.51 14.55
CA THR A 3 -18.95 -9.29 13.47
C THR A 3 -17.71 -8.55 12.93
N SER A 4 -16.75 -8.31 13.80
CA SER A 4 -15.40 -7.81 13.44
C SER A 4 -14.52 -8.94 12.85
N GLY A 5 -15.12 -9.95 12.20
CA GLY A 5 -14.49 -11.25 12.15
C GLY A 5 -13.85 -11.67 10.83
N SER A 6 -14.23 -11.11 9.67
CA SER A 6 -13.87 -11.78 8.41
C SER A 6 -12.58 -11.24 7.76
N PHE A 7 -12.39 -9.93 7.72
CA PHE A 7 -11.23 -9.34 7.02
C PHE A 7 -9.94 -9.38 7.87
N THR A 8 -10.07 -9.14 9.16
CA THR A 8 -8.95 -9.20 10.11
C THR A 8 -8.45 -10.63 10.35
N LYS A 9 -9.34 -11.62 10.39
CA LYS A 9 -8.95 -13.03 10.60
C LYS A 9 -8.10 -13.61 9.47
N LYS A 10 -8.33 -13.21 8.22
CA LYS A 10 -7.55 -13.72 7.08
C LYS A 10 -6.11 -13.23 7.07
N TYR A 11 -5.85 -12.07 7.66
CA TYR A 11 -4.52 -11.43 7.67
C TYR A 11 -3.93 -11.32 9.09
N ASP A 12 -4.64 -11.84 10.10
CA ASP A 12 -4.15 -11.88 11.47
C ASP A 12 -2.99 -12.88 11.56
N GLY A 13 -1.85 -12.40 12.03
CA GLY A 13 -0.60 -13.15 12.08
C GLY A 13 0.25 -13.15 10.81
N MET A 14 -0.18 -12.52 9.70
CA MET A 14 0.67 -12.36 8.52
C MET A 14 1.73 -11.29 8.75
N GLU A 15 2.97 -11.64 8.43
CA GLU A 15 4.05 -10.66 8.45
C GLU A 15 3.94 -9.71 7.25
N MET A 16 4.10 -8.42 7.51
CA MET A 16 4.21 -7.42 6.46
C MET A 16 5.69 -7.15 6.17
N THR A 17 6.06 -7.18 4.90
CA THR A 17 7.40 -6.81 4.43
C THR A 17 7.30 -5.57 3.55
N ALA A 18 7.88 -4.47 4.00
CA ALA A 18 7.98 -3.24 3.22
C ALA A 18 9.27 -3.26 2.39
N ILE A 19 9.16 -2.95 1.11
CA ILE A 19 10.28 -2.78 0.20
C ILE A 19 10.36 -1.30 -0.18
N ASP A 20 11.54 -0.69 0.01
CA ASP A 20 11.77 0.74 -0.23
C ASP A 20 13.16 0.94 -0.85
N GLY A 21 13.25 1.82 -1.83
CA GLY A 21 14.50 2.26 -2.44
C GLY A 21 14.99 3.55 -1.80
N LYS A 22 16.25 3.58 -1.36
CA LYS A 22 16.87 4.77 -0.76
C LYS A 22 18.19 5.14 -1.40
N ALA A 23 18.35 6.43 -1.69
CA ALA A 23 19.64 7.02 -2.01
C ALA A 23 20.43 7.29 -0.73
N ILE A 24 21.65 6.75 -0.64
CA ILE A 24 22.56 7.07 0.47
C ILE A 24 23.49 8.18 0.03
N CYS A 25 23.10 9.42 0.31
CA CYS A 25 23.86 10.61 -0.08
C CYS A 25 25.17 10.78 0.71
N GLY A 26 25.27 10.22 1.91
CA GLY A 26 26.46 10.30 2.77
C GLY A 26 27.67 9.48 2.30
N MET A 27 27.46 8.53 1.37
CA MET A 27 28.55 7.72 0.77
C MET A 27 28.97 8.27 -0.60
N THR A 28 28.57 9.48 -0.95
CA THR A 28 28.87 10.09 -2.23
C THR A 28 30.15 10.91 -2.07
N ASP A 29 31.21 10.56 -2.77
CA ASP A 29 32.40 11.42 -2.90
C ASP A 29 32.08 12.57 -3.87
N ARG A 30 31.44 13.62 -3.34
CA ARG A 30 31.06 14.80 -4.12
C ARG A 30 32.27 15.57 -4.67
N ALA A 31 33.42 15.45 -4.01
CA ALA A 31 34.63 16.12 -4.45
C ALA A 31 35.17 15.56 -5.77
N ASN A 32 34.89 14.27 -6.04
CA ASN A 32 35.32 13.58 -7.27
C ASN A 32 34.17 13.31 -8.25
N GLY A 33 33.05 14.03 -8.15
CA GLY A 33 31.89 13.87 -9.04
C GLY A 33 31.11 12.56 -8.86
N GLY A 34 31.24 11.92 -7.71
CA GLY A 34 30.57 10.65 -7.40
C GLY A 34 29.04 10.81 -7.37
N LYS A 35 28.33 9.82 -7.92
CA LYS A 35 26.87 9.77 -7.89
C LYS A 35 26.37 9.09 -6.61
N PRO A 36 25.18 9.46 -6.10
CA PRO A 36 24.57 8.79 -4.96
C PRO A 36 24.37 7.29 -5.24
N ARG A 37 24.68 6.45 -4.27
CA ARG A 37 24.39 5.02 -4.36
C ARG A 37 22.97 4.75 -3.93
N TYR A 38 22.26 3.93 -4.67
CA TYR A 38 20.89 3.53 -4.40
C TYR A 38 20.84 2.12 -3.84
N TYR A 39 20.04 1.93 -2.82
CA TYR A 39 19.84 0.64 -2.17
C TYR A 39 18.36 0.31 -2.09
N MET A 40 18.00 -0.91 -2.46
CA MET A 40 16.71 -1.48 -2.13
C MET A 40 16.80 -2.19 -0.78
N ASN A 41 15.85 -1.91 0.09
CA ASN A 41 15.75 -2.50 1.41
C ASN A 41 14.42 -3.23 1.56
N ALA A 42 14.45 -4.42 2.15
CA ALA A 42 13.27 -5.13 2.61
C ALA A 42 13.28 -5.16 4.14
N GLN A 43 12.21 -4.70 4.75
CA GLN A 43 12.05 -4.61 6.20
C GLN A 43 10.73 -5.24 6.63
N LYS A 44 10.77 -6.14 7.62
CA LYS A 44 9.57 -6.71 8.23
C LYS A 44 8.93 -5.73 9.21
N SER A 45 7.59 -5.70 9.26
CA SER A 45 6.85 -4.90 10.23
C SER A 45 7.14 -5.38 11.66
N GLY A 46 7.39 -4.41 12.56
CA GLY A 46 7.78 -4.70 13.94
C GLY A 46 9.27 -4.97 14.16
N GLY A 47 10.07 -5.06 13.09
CA GLY A 47 11.53 -5.21 13.17
C GLY A 47 12.27 -3.91 12.88
N THR A 48 13.32 -3.66 13.66
CA THR A 48 14.27 -2.55 13.42
C THR A 48 15.34 -2.96 12.39
N ILE A 49 15.39 -4.25 12.03
CA ILE A 49 16.45 -4.82 11.20
C ILE A 49 15.92 -5.04 9.79
N SER A 50 16.63 -4.54 8.78
CA SER A 50 16.37 -4.86 7.38
C SER A 50 16.65 -6.34 7.14
N VAL A 51 15.69 -7.03 6.50
CA VAL A 51 15.85 -8.44 6.15
C VAL A 51 16.88 -8.60 5.04
N ARG A 52 16.95 -7.64 4.15
CA ARG A 52 17.92 -7.59 3.04
C ARG A 52 18.12 -6.18 2.53
N SER A 53 19.36 -5.89 2.15
CA SER A 53 19.75 -4.68 1.42
C SER A 53 20.51 -5.08 0.18
N ARG A 54 20.24 -4.44 -0.95
CA ARG A 54 20.98 -4.64 -2.21
C ARG A 54 21.29 -3.30 -2.85
N GLU A 55 22.52 -3.10 -3.26
CA GLU A 55 22.92 -1.94 -4.05
C GLU A 55 22.32 -2.06 -5.46
N VAL A 56 21.68 -0.97 -5.91
CA VAL A 56 21.14 -0.81 -7.26
C VAL A 56 21.86 0.39 -7.85
N GLY A 57 22.51 0.22 -9.00
CA GLY A 57 23.41 1.22 -9.58
C GLY A 57 22.83 2.63 -9.64
N GLU A 58 21.96 2.92 -10.60
CA GLU A 58 21.29 4.21 -10.72
C GLU A 58 19.80 4.09 -10.36
N LYS A 59 19.19 5.20 -9.88
CA LYS A 59 17.74 5.28 -9.57
C LYS A 59 16.85 4.80 -10.73
N LYS A 60 17.28 5.00 -11.97
CA LYS A 60 16.56 4.52 -13.16
C LYS A 60 16.41 3.01 -13.25
N ASN A 61 17.27 2.26 -12.57
CA ASN A 61 17.30 0.79 -12.60
C ASN A 61 16.47 0.17 -11.48
N GLU A 62 15.92 0.97 -10.55
CA GLU A 62 15.15 0.47 -9.39
C GLU A 62 13.98 -0.42 -9.84
N LEU A 63 13.21 0.04 -10.83
CA LEU A 63 12.06 -0.70 -11.33
C LEU A 63 12.44 -2.01 -12.02
N SER A 64 13.51 -2.02 -12.81
CA SER A 64 13.98 -3.22 -13.51
C SER A 64 14.61 -4.25 -12.58
N GLU A 65 15.22 -3.81 -11.49
CA GLU A 65 15.87 -4.65 -10.49
C GLU A 65 14.90 -5.22 -9.44
N LEU A 66 13.72 -4.58 -9.27
CA LEU A 66 12.75 -4.94 -8.24
C LEU A 66 12.26 -6.40 -8.31
N PRO A 67 11.90 -6.98 -9.49
CA PRO A 67 11.52 -8.38 -9.57
C PRO A 67 12.65 -9.32 -9.15
N GLY A 68 13.90 -9.03 -9.56
CA GLY A 68 15.08 -9.79 -9.17
C GLY A 68 15.37 -9.70 -7.67
N PHE A 69 15.15 -8.54 -7.08
CA PHE A 69 15.28 -8.37 -5.64
C PHE A 69 14.22 -9.17 -4.87
N ILE A 70 12.93 -9.09 -5.28
CA ILE A 70 11.84 -9.86 -4.69
C ILE A 70 12.09 -11.37 -4.80
N SER A 71 12.59 -11.83 -5.94
CA SER A 71 12.91 -13.25 -6.15
C SER A 71 13.89 -13.78 -5.11
N SER A 72 14.79 -12.94 -4.63
CA SER A 72 15.83 -13.29 -3.66
C SER A 72 15.36 -13.28 -2.19
N LEU A 73 14.12 -12.87 -1.92
CA LEU A 73 13.56 -12.80 -0.57
C LEU A 73 12.77 -14.07 -0.22
N SER A 74 12.78 -14.44 1.06
CA SER A 74 11.90 -15.46 1.63
C SER A 74 10.65 -14.78 2.16
N ILE A 75 9.58 -14.73 1.34
CA ILE A 75 8.37 -13.93 1.59
C ILE A 75 7.07 -14.73 1.47
N GLU A 76 7.13 -16.05 1.38
CA GLU A 76 5.94 -16.89 1.32
C GLU A 76 4.99 -16.59 2.48
N GLY A 77 3.72 -16.36 2.18
CA GLY A 77 2.69 -16.02 3.17
C GLY A 77 2.74 -14.58 3.68
N ASN A 78 3.75 -13.78 3.33
CA ASN A 78 3.86 -12.38 3.77
C ASN A 78 3.01 -11.44 2.92
N VAL A 79 2.67 -10.28 3.48
CA VAL A 79 2.08 -9.17 2.72
C VAL A 79 3.19 -8.19 2.32
N ILE A 80 3.39 -8.02 1.03
CA ILE A 80 4.42 -7.14 0.48
C ILE A 80 3.84 -5.75 0.23
N THR A 81 4.52 -4.72 0.70
CA THR A 81 4.21 -3.32 0.39
C THR A 81 5.39 -2.66 -0.30
N ILE A 82 5.10 -1.90 -1.36
CA ILE A 82 6.11 -1.16 -2.14
C ILE A 82 5.49 0.19 -2.48
N ASP A 83 6.27 1.23 -2.74
CA ASP A 83 5.72 2.49 -3.24
C ASP A 83 5.06 2.30 -4.62
N ALA A 84 4.26 3.28 -5.03
CA ALA A 84 3.46 3.22 -6.27
C ALA A 84 4.26 2.88 -7.54
N ILE A 85 5.54 3.22 -7.58
CA ILE A 85 6.42 2.84 -8.69
C ILE A 85 6.49 1.32 -8.86
N GLY A 86 6.38 0.56 -7.77
CA GLY A 86 6.36 -0.90 -7.76
C GLY A 86 5.02 -1.53 -8.17
N THR A 87 3.97 -0.74 -8.39
CA THR A 87 2.67 -1.25 -8.87
C THR A 87 2.74 -1.54 -10.35
N GLN A 88 3.44 -2.62 -10.68
CA GLN A 88 3.74 -3.06 -12.04
C GLN A 88 3.43 -4.55 -12.20
N LYS A 89 3.03 -4.95 -13.41
CA LYS A 89 2.71 -6.36 -13.73
C LYS A 89 3.81 -7.32 -13.29
N ALA A 90 5.04 -7.08 -13.70
CA ALA A 90 6.18 -7.97 -13.41
C ALA A 90 6.45 -8.13 -11.90
N VAL A 91 6.20 -7.07 -11.14
CA VAL A 91 6.34 -7.08 -9.67
C VAL A 91 5.24 -7.92 -9.03
N ILE A 92 3.99 -7.72 -9.43
CA ILE A 92 2.83 -8.49 -8.94
C ILE A 92 3.02 -9.97 -9.26
N ASP A 93 3.36 -10.30 -10.51
CA ASP A 93 3.60 -11.68 -10.95
C ASP A 93 4.70 -12.36 -10.11
N MET A 94 5.76 -11.63 -9.77
CA MET A 94 6.84 -12.15 -8.94
C MET A 94 6.39 -12.39 -7.49
N ILE A 95 5.62 -11.48 -6.92
CA ILE A 95 5.07 -11.63 -5.56
C ILE A 95 4.16 -12.88 -5.50
N LEU A 96 3.24 -13.01 -6.46
CA LEU A 96 2.32 -14.15 -6.54
C LEU A 96 3.07 -15.48 -6.78
N LYS A 97 4.08 -15.49 -7.65
CA LYS A 97 4.94 -16.65 -7.88
C LYS A 97 5.62 -17.13 -6.60
N LYS A 98 5.91 -16.20 -5.68
CA LYS A 98 6.50 -16.51 -4.35
C LYS A 98 5.44 -16.88 -3.32
N LYS A 99 4.17 -17.05 -3.72
CA LYS A 99 3.03 -17.34 -2.84
C LYS A 99 2.86 -16.30 -1.72
N ALA A 100 3.22 -15.05 -2.00
CA ALA A 100 3.02 -13.91 -1.12
C ALA A 100 1.78 -13.11 -1.53
N HIS A 101 1.33 -12.23 -0.64
CA HIS A 101 0.26 -11.28 -0.88
C HIS A 101 0.84 -9.89 -1.12
N TYR A 102 0.05 -8.98 -1.66
CA TYR A 102 0.51 -7.60 -1.87
C TYR A 102 -0.52 -6.58 -1.38
N LEU A 103 -0.01 -5.44 -0.94
CA LEU A 103 -0.77 -4.22 -0.68
C LEU A 103 -0.02 -3.06 -1.35
N LEU A 104 -0.45 -2.67 -2.53
CA LEU A 104 0.24 -1.70 -3.38
C LEU A 104 -0.61 -0.46 -3.58
N PRO A 105 -0.03 0.76 -3.49
CA PRO A 105 -0.74 1.99 -3.75
C PRO A 105 -0.92 2.20 -5.27
N VAL A 106 -2.13 2.56 -5.68
CA VAL A 106 -2.46 2.93 -7.06
C VAL A 106 -2.41 4.46 -7.16
N LYS A 107 -1.62 4.97 -8.08
CA LYS A 107 -1.47 6.40 -8.40
C LYS A 107 -1.57 6.61 -9.92
N SER A 108 -1.30 7.82 -10.38
CA SER A 108 -1.36 8.20 -11.80
C SER A 108 -0.43 7.41 -12.73
N ASN A 109 0.57 6.70 -12.19
CA ASN A 109 1.39 5.78 -12.98
C ASN A 109 0.63 4.53 -13.48
N GLN A 110 -0.58 4.29 -12.96
CA GLN A 110 -1.52 3.26 -13.37
C GLN A 110 -2.88 3.93 -13.64
N GLU A 111 -2.91 4.80 -14.63
CA GLU A 111 -4.04 5.71 -14.90
C GLU A 111 -5.34 4.95 -15.15
N THR A 112 -5.35 3.99 -16.07
CA THR A 112 -6.55 3.19 -16.39
C THR A 112 -7.11 2.48 -15.15
N LEU A 113 -6.24 1.88 -14.33
CA LEU A 113 -6.66 1.21 -13.09
C LEU A 113 -7.22 2.23 -12.09
N LEU A 114 -6.56 3.38 -11.94
CA LEU A 114 -6.98 4.43 -11.03
C LEU A 114 -8.35 5.01 -11.42
N GLU A 115 -8.57 5.25 -12.71
CA GLU A 115 -9.84 5.76 -13.24
C GLU A 115 -10.97 4.75 -13.08
N SER A 116 -10.72 3.47 -13.34
CA SER A 116 -11.71 2.41 -13.12
C SER A 116 -12.13 2.34 -11.64
N ILE A 117 -11.19 2.46 -10.71
CA ILE A 117 -11.46 2.48 -9.26
C ILE A 117 -12.29 3.73 -8.88
N ARG A 118 -11.96 4.89 -9.45
CA ARG A 118 -12.69 6.14 -9.19
C ARG A 118 -14.12 6.06 -9.71
N ALA A 119 -14.30 5.58 -10.95
CA ALA A 119 -15.61 5.43 -11.57
C ALA A 119 -16.51 4.50 -10.75
N GLU A 120 -15.99 3.34 -10.30
CA GLU A 120 -16.75 2.41 -9.47
C GLU A 120 -17.09 3.01 -8.10
N SER A 121 -16.15 3.73 -7.48
CA SER A 121 -16.40 4.42 -6.21
C SER A 121 -17.48 5.49 -6.34
N GLU A 122 -17.50 6.24 -7.46
CA GLU A 122 -18.51 7.26 -7.72
C GLU A 122 -19.88 6.64 -8.04
N ARG A 123 -19.91 5.55 -8.80
CA ARG A 123 -21.12 4.78 -9.05
C ARG A 123 -21.76 4.35 -7.73
N LYS A 124 -20.97 3.78 -6.82
CA LYS A 124 -21.46 3.36 -5.48
C LYS A 124 -21.92 4.52 -4.60
N ARG A 125 -21.35 5.71 -4.77
CA ARG A 125 -21.86 6.92 -4.08
C ARG A 125 -23.21 7.35 -4.65
N SER A 126 -23.36 7.31 -5.97
CA SER A 126 -24.57 7.72 -6.66
C SER A 126 -25.74 6.78 -6.39
N ASP A 127 -25.50 5.47 -6.27
CA ASP A 127 -26.53 4.47 -5.95
C ASP A 127 -26.77 4.29 -4.45
N GLY A 128 -26.04 5.02 -3.59
CA GLY A 128 -26.16 4.96 -2.14
C GLY A 128 -25.49 3.75 -1.47
N SER A 129 -24.88 2.84 -2.22
CA SER A 129 -24.26 1.62 -1.69
C SER A 129 -22.87 1.85 -1.07
N PHE A 130 -22.29 3.02 -1.29
CA PHE A 130 -20.95 3.34 -0.75
C PHE A 130 -20.90 3.29 0.79
N GLY A 131 -21.98 3.70 1.48
CA GLY A 131 -22.07 3.68 2.93
C GLY A 131 -22.15 2.28 3.54
N SER A 132 -22.50 1.26 2.76
CA SER A 132 -22.55 -0.14 3.19
C SER A 132 -21.22 -0.89 3.00
N LEU A 133 -20.22 -0.26 2.39
CA LEU A 133 -18.89 -0.84 2.25
C LEU A 133 -18.21 -1.02 3.61
N PRO A 134 -17.37 -2.06 3.78
CA PRO A 134 -16.52 -2.19 4.95
C PRO A 134 -15.72 -0.91 5.18
N TYR A 135 -15.79 -0.39 6.39
CA TYR A 135 -15.29 0.92 6.75
C TYR A 135 -14.38 0.87 7.96
N CYS A 136 -13.31 1.63 7.92
CA CYS A 136 -12.41 1.85 9.06
C CYS A 136 -12.04 3.32 9.16
N SER A 137 -12.10 3.87 10.36
CA SER A 137 -11.65 5.22 10.64
C SER A 137 -10.54 5.21 11.69
N LEU A 138 -9.52 6.02 11.45
CA LEU A 138 -8.38 6.20 12.34
C LEU A 138 -8.22 7.68 12.66
N VAL A 139 -8.28 8.01 13.94
CA VAL A 139 -8.03 9.36 14.44
C VAL A 139 -6.66 9.43 15.08
N LYS A 140 -5.78 10.28 14.56
CA LYS A 140 -4.46 10.57 15.12
C LYS A 140 -4.39 11.99 15.64
N LYS A 141 -3.88 12.14 16.86
CA LYS A 141 -3.55 13.44 17.47
C LYS A 141 -2.04 13.65 17.45
N GLY A 142 -1.58 14.81 17.05
CA GLY A 142 -0.17 15.16 17.06
C GLY A 142 0.05 16.61 16.69
N HIS A 143 1.06 17.26 17.28
CA HIS A 143 1.41 18.65 17.02
C HIS A 143 0.20 19.62 17.10
N GLY A 144 -0.67 19.44 18.12
CA GLY A 144 -1.84 20.29 18.32
C GLY A 144 -2.95 20.16 17.27
N ARG A 145 -2.94 19.10 16.46
CA ARG A 145 -3.93 18.87 15.40
C ARG A 145 -4.49 17.46 15.47
N ILE A 146 -5.76 17.34 15.08
CA ILE A 146 -6.43 16.04 14.86
C ILE A 146 -6.44 15.77 13.36
N LYS A 147 -6.01 14.56 12.99
CA LYS A 147 -6.07 14.04 11.62
C LYS A 147 -6.97 12.83 11.61
N THR A 148 -8.01 12.85 10.80
CA THR A 148 -8.90 11.71 10.59
C THR A 148 -8.58 11.08 9.24
N TYR A 149 -8.42 9.77 9.25
CA TYR A 149 -8.25 8.94 8.06
C TYR A 149 -9.45 8.01 7.99
N GLU A 150 -10.08 7.96 6.85
CA GLU A 150 -11.22 7.08 6.58
C GLU A 150 -10.84 6.15 5.44
N CYS A 151 -11.17 4.88 5.59
CA CYS A 151 -10.88 3.85 4.60
C CYS A 151 -12.13 3.04 4.33
N HIS A 152 -12.57 3.00 3.09
CA HIS A 152 -13.62 2.12 2.61
C HIS A 152 -13.02 1.05 1.71
N THR A 153 -13.54 -0.18 1.77
CA THR A 153 -13.00 -1.30 1.00
C THR A 153 -14.01 -1.80 -0.01
N LEU A 154 -13.66 -1.73 -1.30
CA LEU A 154 -14.36 -2.41 -2.37
C LEU A 154 -13.93 -3.88 -2.35
N VAL A 155 -14.85 -4.76 -1.96
CA VAL A 155 -14.59 -6.21 -1.90
C VAL A 155 -14.87 -6.87 -3.25
N ASP A 156 -15.90 -6.38 -3.95
CA ASP A 156 -16.19 -6.81 -5.32
C ASP A 156 -15.28 -6.03 -6.29
N THR A 157 -14.41 -6.75 -6.95
CA THR A 157 -13.46 -6.23 -7.93
C THR A 157 -13.76 -6.71 -9.36
N SER A 158 -14.96 -7.29 -9.58
CA SER A 158 -15.38 -7.83 -10.89
C SER A 158 -15.36 -6.79 -12.01
N PHE A 159 -15.64 -5.50 -11.69
CA PHE A 159 -15.57 -4.40 -12.64
C PHE A 159 -14.18 -4.25 -13.30
N LEU A 160 -13.11 -4.72 -12.65
CA LEU A 160 -11.77 -4.69 -13.23
C LEU A 160 -11.63 -5.62 -14.44
N LEU A 161 -12.40 -6.72 -14.48
CA LEU A 161 -12.39 -7.65 -15.62
C LEU A 161 -12.95 -6.99 -16.89
N GLU A 162 -13.84 -6.02 -16.75
CA GLU A 162 -14.43 -5.28 -17.84
C GLU A 162 -13.55 -4.11 -18.30
N CYS A 163 -12.86 -3.46 -17.36
CA CYS A 163 -12.10 -2.24 -17.61
C CYS A 163 -10.63 -2.48 -17.99
N LEU A 164 -10.06 -3.64 -17.65
CA LEU A 164 -8.65 -3.94 -17.87
C LEU A 164 -8.46 -4.94 -19.01
N PRO A 165 -7.31 -4.88 -19.70
CA PRO A 165 -6.98 -5.86 -20.75
C PRO A 165 -7.01 -7.29 -20.22
N LYS A 166 -7.51 -8.22 -21.03
CA LYS A 166 -7.51 -9.66 -20.72
C LYS A 166 -6.11 -10.14 -20.40
N GLY A 167 -5.97 -10.91 -19.31
CA GLY A 167 -4.67 -11.40 -18.85
C GLY A 167 -3.84 -10.35 -18.08
N SER A 168 -4.43 -9.25 -17.69
CA SER A 168 -3.80 -8.31 -16.77
C SER A 168 -3.57 -8.96 -15.41
N SER A 169 -2.38 -8.78 -14.82
CA SER A 169 -2.08 -9.22 -13.44
C SER A 169 -2.92 -8.49 -12.41
N PHE A 170 -3.50 -7.34 -12.74
CA PHE A 170 -4.43 -6.63 -11.88
C PHE A 170 -5.77 -7.37 -11.67
N ASN A 171 -6.10 -8.36 -12.49
CA ASN A 171 -7.26 -9.24 -12.28
C ASN A 171 -7.10 -10.14 -11.04
N THR A 172 -5.93 -10.17 -10.41
CA THR A 172 -5.66 -10.87 -9.15
C THR A 172 -5.94 -10.02 -7.92
N ILE A 173 -6.39 -8.77 -8.10
CA ILE A 173 -6.76 -7.88 -6.99
C ILE A 173 -8.00 -8.45 -6.29
N GLY A 174 -7.85 -8.82 -5.02
CA GLY A 174 -8.94 -9.36 -4.21
C GLY A 174 -9.81 -8.29 -3.55
N SER A 175 -9.25 -7.08 -3.32
CA SER A 175 -9.99 -5.95 -2.77
C SER A 175 -9.22 -4.65 -2.98
N ILE A 176 -9.94 -3.53 -2.94
CA ILE A 176 -9.38 -2.19 -3.12
C ILE A 176 -9.78 -1.33 -1.94
N ALA A 177 -8.80 -0.78 -1.24
CA ALA A 177 -9.01 0.17 -0.16
C ALA A 177 -8.87 1.61 -0.68
N SER A 178 -9.94 2.39 -0.56
CA SER A 178 -9.93 3.83 -0.83
C SER A 178 -9.81 4.57 0.48
N SER A 179 -8.73 5.33 0.67
CA SER A 179 -8.54 6.11 1.88
C SER A 179 -8.61 7.60 1.59
N THR A 180 -9.36 8.32 2.42
CA THR A 180 -9.44 9.76 2.42
C THR A 180 -8.87 10.32 3.72
N ARG A 181 -8.20 11.46 3.61
CA ARG A 181 -7.69 12.20 4.76
C ARG A 181 -8.47 13.50 4.88
N GLN A 182 -9.18 13.64 5.99
CA GLN A 182 -9.82 14.91 6.28
C GLN A 182 -8.79 16.01 6.62
N PRO A 183 -9.07 17.27 6.29
CA PRO A 183 -8.22 18.38 6.67
C PRO A 183 -7.94 18.36 8.18
N PRO A 184 -6.71 18.63 8.62
CA PRO A 184 -6.39 18.64 10.03
C PRO A 184 -7.14 19.78 10.73
N ARG A 185 -7.82 19.45 11.84
CA ARG A 185 -8.51 20.44 12.69
C ARG A 185 -7.84 20.55 14.07
N ARG A 186 -8.03 21.67 14.72
CA ARG A 186 -7.64 21.82 16.14
C ARG A 186 -8.61 21.03 17.01
N PRO A 187 -8.14 20.35 18.08
CA PRO A 187 -9.03 19.68 19.02
C PRO A 187 -9.89 20.71 19.76
N ALA A 188 -11.19 20.44 19.89
CA ALA A 188 -12.03 21.15 20.85
C ALA A 188 -11.57 20.83 22.29
N GLU A 189 -11.87 21.71 23.26
CA GLU A 189 -11.38 21.54 24.64
C GLU A 189 -11.75 20.18 25.25
N ASN A 190 -12.92 19.64 24.92
CA ASN A 190 -13.40 18.36 25.43
C ASN A 190 -12.80 17.12 24.74
N GLU A 191 -12.08 17.28 23.62
CA GLU A 191 -11.51 16.17 22.85
C GLU A 191 -10.06 15.85 23.20
N LYS A 192 -9.48 16.50 24.18
CA LYS A 192 -8.06 16.34 24.53
C LYS A 192 -7.67 14.94 24.99
N ARG A 193 -8.64 14.03 25.26
CA ARG A 193 -8.38 12.70 25.86
C ARG A 193 -8.74 11.47 25.04
N GLN A 194 -9.37 11.56 23.85
CA GLN A 194 -9.77 10.37 23.10
C GLN A 194 -8.95 10.18 21.82
N THR A 195 -8.24 9.06 21.77
CA THR A 195 -7.70 8.48 20.52
C THR A 195 -8.41 7.15 20.32
N GLY A 196 -9.12 6.98 19.20
CA GLY A 196 -9.88 5.76 18.95
C GLY A 196 -9.77 5.29 17.50
N ARG A 197 -9.81 3.98 17.33
CA ARG A 197 -9.98 3.30 16.03
C ARG A 197 -11.42 2.78 15.98
N ARG A 198 -12.15 3.12 14.92
CA ARG A 198 -13.47 2.53 14.64
C ARG A 198 -13.40 1.78 13.32
N CYS A 199 -13.78 0.52 13.33
CA CYS A 199 -13.98 -0.28 12.14
C CYS A 199 -15.37 -0.90 12.19
N THR A 200 -16.08 -0.86 11.07
CA THR A 200 -17.31 -1.60 10.83
C THR A 200 -17.07 -2.55 9.67
N THR A 201 -17.53 -3.76 9.80
CA THR A 201 -17.51 -4.80 8.75
C THR A 201 -18.83 -4.82 8.03
#